data_ca8b668513bf6a1423c03ba709a5a528
#
_entry.id   ca8b668513bf6a1423c03ba709a5a528
#
_cell.length_a   1.000
_cell.length_b   1.000
_cell.length_c   1.000
_cell.angle_alpha   90.00
_cell.angle_beta   90.00
_cell.angle_gamma   90.00
#
_symmetry.space_group_name_H-M   'P 1'
#
loop_
_entity.id
_entity.type
_entity.pdbx_description
1 polymer ?
#
loop_
_entity_poly.entity_id
_entity_poly.type
_entity_poly.pdbx_seq_one_letter_code
_entity_poly.pdbx_strand_id
1 'polypeptide(L)'
;MPNPSNTPQGNIDGNWLLGVTLSPISVAPNTGAEQTFTVSGLKVGDFVDVAKPTVQGGLSLGNARVSAANTLAVEFVNSTAATITPTASEVYAVSVIRTNNLNATSTASLLTQIT
;
A
#
# COMPACT_ATOMS: atom_id res chain seq x y z
N MET A 1 29.71 -3.82 10.77
CA MET A 1 29.57 -4.17 10.08
C MET A 1 29.35 -4.37 9.58
N PRO A 2 29.30 -4.31 9.33
CA PRO A 2 28.53 -4.57 8.77
C PRO A 2 28.38 -5.43 8.20
N ASN A 3 27.82 -5.41 8.49
CA ASN A 3 27.25 -6.31 7.71
C ASN A 3 27.90 -6.32 6.44
N PRO A 4 28.57 -7.33 6.29
CA PRO A 4 29.33 -7.41 5.14
C PRO A 4 28.48 -7.40 3.98
N SER A 5 27.42 -7.89 4.13
CA SER A 5 26.70 -7.87 3.03
C SER A 5 26.29 -6.57 2.79
N ASN A 6 26.50 -5.72 3.59
CA ASN A 6 26.38 -4.44 3.22
C ASN A 6 25.78 -4.23 1.97
N THR A 7 24.91 -5.09 1.63
CA THR A 7 24.18 -4.88 0.44
C THR A 7 23.43 -3.61 0.63
N PRO A 8 23.22 -2.86 -0.40
CA PRO A 8 22.59 -1.57 -0.27
C PRO A 8 21.09 -1.74 -0.08
N GLN A 9 20.74 -2.45 0.95
CA GLN A 9 19.34 -2.58 1.33
C GLN A 9 18.91 -1.47 2.26
N GLY A 10 19.88 -0.75 2.82
CA GLY A 10 19.58 0.29 3.77
C GLY A 10 18.89 -0.27 4.99
N ASN A 11 17.72 0.25 5.29
CA ASN A 11 16.95 -0.15 6.46
C ASN A 11 15.72 -1.00 6.12
N ILE A 12 15.74 -1.69 4.99
CA ILE A 12 14.63 -2.57 4.62
C ILE A 12 14.72 -3.86 5.41
N ASP A 13 13.69 -4.13 6.21
CA ASP A 13 13.61 -5.30 7.05
C ASP A 13 12.85 -6.44 6.41
N GLY A 14 11.90 -6.15 5.55
CA GLY A 14 11.12 -7.15 4.85
C GLY A 14 10.48 -6.59 3.59
N ASN A 15 10.20 -7.47 2.65
CA ASN A 15 9.60 -7.12 1.37
C ASN A 15 8.75 -8.30 0.92
N TRP A 16 7.45 -8.05 0.73
CA TRP A 16 6.50 -9.09 0.36
C TRP A 16 5.62 -8.61 -0.78
N LEU A 17 5.20 -9.54 -1.62
CA LEU A 17 4.18 -9.30 -2.62
C LEU A 17 3.05 -10.28 -2.37
N LEU A 18 1.88 -9.75 -2.04
CA LEU A 18 0.74 -10.55 -1.63
C LEU A 18 -0.38 -10.47 -2.64
N GLY A 19 -1.13 -11.56 -2.81
CA GLY A 19 -2.40 -11.52 -3.50
C GLY A 19 -3.50 -11.46 -2.46
N VAL A 20 -4.31 -10.41 -2.49
CA VAL A 20 -5.37 -10.20 -1.50
C VAL A 20 -6.70 -10.06 -2.21
N THR A 21 -7.65 -10.93 -1.88
CA THR A 21 -8.98 -10.86 -2.47
C THR A 21 -9.78 -9.76 -1.80
N LEU A 22 -10.23 -8.79 -2.60
CA LEU A 22 -11.01 -7.67 -2.07
C LEU A 22 -12.37 -7.58 -2.77
N SER A 23 -13.33 -7.08 -2.02
CA SER A 23 -14.67 -6.79 -2.53
C SER A 23 -15.09 -5.40 -2.04
N PRO A 24 -14.56 -4.35 -2.67
CA PRO A 24 -14.85 -2.99 -2.22
C PRO A 24 -16.31 -2.62 -2.43
N ILE A 25 -16.79 -1.68 -1.64
CA ILE A 25 -18.14 -1.15 -1.80
C ILE A 25 -18.15 -0.05 -2.86
N SER A 26 -19.35 0.36 -3.25
CA SER A 26 -19.52 1.40 -4.28
C SER A 26 -18.89 2.71 -3.91
N VAL A 27 -18.42 3.41 -4.93
CA VAL A 27 -17.83 4.73 -4.82
C VAL A 27 -18.75 5.75 -5.46
N ALA A 28 -19.13 6.77 -4.72
CA ALA A 28 -20.03 7.79 -5.20
C ALA A 28 -19.43 8.58 -6.36
N PRO A 29 -20.27 9.25 -7.18
CA PRO A 29 -19.78 10.04 -8.31
C PRO A 29 -18.83 11.15 -7.88
N ASN A 30 -17.82 11.37 -8.67
CA ASN A 30 -16.85 12.46 -8.48
C ASN A 30 -16.29 12.51 -7.06
N THR A 31 -15.96 11.34 -6.51
CA THR A 31 -15.57 11.19 -5.11
C THR A 31 -14.35 10.29 -4.99
N GLY A 32 -13.44 10.66 -4.09
CA GLY A 32 -12.40 9.75 -3.62
C GLY A 32 -12.74 9.33 -2.19
N ALA A 33 -12.73 8.04 -1.92
CA ALA A 33 -13.08 7.52 -0.61
C ALA A 33 -12.17 6.38 -0.22
N GLU A 34 -11.69 6.41 1.01
CA GLU A 34 -10.83 5.36 1.54
C GLU A 34 -11.70 4.23 2.10
N GLN A 35 -11.34 3.01 1.76
CA GLN A 35 -11.98 1.81 2.31
C GLN A 35 -10.92 0.98 3.00
N THR A 36 -11.30 0.28 4.06
CA THR A 36 -10.36 -0.50 4.84
C THR A 36 -10.65 -1.99 4.71
N PHE A 37 -9.59 -2.78 4.72
CA PHE A 37 -9.67 -4.23 4.57
C PHE A 37 -8.72 -4.88 5.57
N THR A 38 -9.08 -6.04 6.08
CA THR A 38 -8.22 -6.77 6.99
C THR A 38 -7.19 -7.55 6.20
N VAL A 39 -5.91 -7.29 6.45
CA VAL A 39 -4.80 -8.04 5.87
C VAL A 39 -3.84 -8.36 7.01
N SER A 40 -3.85 -9.62 7.45
CA SER A 40 -3.08 -10.02 8.62
C SER A 40 -1.59 -9.81 8.43
N GLY A 41 -0.95 -9.29 9.43
CA GLY A 41 0.50 -9.09 9.44
C GLY A 41 0.96 -7.69 9.11
N LEU A 42 0.08 -6.83 8.59
CA LEU A 42 0.45 -5.45 8.32
C LEU A 42 0.67 -4.67 9.61
N LYS A 43 1.64 -3.79 9.60
CA LYS A 43 1.94 -2.91 10.74
C LYS A 43 1.94 -1.46 10.27
N VAL A 44 1.51 -0.59 11.15
CA VAL A 44 1.62 0.85 10.89
C VAL A 44 3.09 1.19 10.63
N GLY A 45 3.33 1.94 9.58
CA GLY A 45 4.67 2.27 9.14
C GLY A 45 5.14 1.43 7.95
N ASP A 46 4.46 0.34 7.64
CA ASP A 46 4.76 -0.40 6.41
C ASP A 46 4.42 0.47 5.21
N PHE A 47 5.27 0.43 4.21
CA PHE A 47 4.96 1.02 2.91
C PHE A 47 4.19 -0.01 2.10
N VAL A 48 3.05 0.38 1.54
CA VAL A 48 2.25 -0.52 0.71
C VAL A 48 1.91 0.14 -0.61
N ASP A 49 1.81 -0.69 -1.65
CA ASP A 49 1.33 -0.28 -2.96
C ASP A 49 0.35 -1.34 -3.44
N VAL A 50 -0.71 -0.93 -4.10
CA VAL A 50 -1.81 -1.82 -4.44
C VAL A 50 -2.14 -1.71 -5.92
N ALA A 51 -2.23 -2.86 -6.59
CA ALA A 51 -2.61 -2.91 -8.00
C ALA A 51 -3.90 -3.71 -8.16
N LYS A 52 -4.89 -3.07 -8.78
CA LYS A 52 -6.14 -3.73 -9.14
C LYS A 52 -5.93 -4.51 -10.43
N PRO A 53 -6.39 -5.76 -10.52
CA PRO A 53 -6.09 -6.60 -11.69
C PRO A 53 -6.82 -6.19 -12.96
N THR A 54 -7.91 -5.44 -12.85
CA THR A 54 -8.69 -5.03 -14.02
C THR A 54 -8.93 -3.53 -13.99
N VAL A 55 -9.22 -2.98 -15.16
CA VAL A 55 -9.53 -1.56 -15.31
C VAL A 55 -11.02 -1.39 -15.42
N GLN A 56 -11.57 -0.46 -14.63
CA GLN A 56 -12.95 0.00 -14.79
C GLN A 56 -12.89 1.48 -15.14
N GLY A 57 -13.55 1.87 -16.24
CA GLY A 57 -13.45 3.24 -16.73
C GLY A 57 -13.90 4.26 -15.69
N GLY A 58 -13.06 5.24 -15.42
CA GLY A 58 -13.34 6.29 -14.45
C GLY A 58 -13.03 5.92 -13.01
N LEU A 59 -12.64 4.66 -12.74
CA LEU A 59 -12.27 4.23 -11.40
C LEU A 59 -10.75 4.11 -11.32
N SER A 60 -10.16 4.69 -10.31
CA SER A 60 -8.72 4.57 -10.06
C SER A 60 -8.47 4.38 -8.58
N LEU A 61 -7.25 3.96 -8.25
CA LEU A 61 -6.80 3.86 -6.87
C LEU A 61 -5.93 5.07 -6.58
N GLY A 62 -6.22 5.73 -5.48
CA GLY A 62 -5.37 6.81 -5.00
C GLY A 62 -4.33 6.28 -4.03
N ASN A 63 -4.33 6.78 -2.80
CA ASN A 63 -3.36 6.37 -1.82
C ASN A 63 -3.68 5.00 -1.23
N ALA A 64 -2.64 4.26 -0.88
CA ALA A 64 -2.77 3.04 -0.10
C ALA A 64 -1.85 3.14 1.12
N ARG A 65 -2.35 2.74 2.28
CA ARG A 65 -1.58 2.85 3.52
C ARG A 65 -2.04 1.80 4.53
N VAL A 66 -1.23 1.59 5.54
CA VAL A 66 -1.63 0.75 6.67
C VAL A 66 -2.13 1.69 7.76
N SER A 67 -3.44 1.71 7.96
CA SER A 67 -4.06 2.66 8.89
C SER A 67 -4.04 2.19 10.34
N ALA A 68 -3.92 0.90 10.55
CA ALA A 68 -3.83 0.29 11.87
C ALA A 68 -3.22 -1.09 11.70
N ALA A 69 -2.91 -1.77 12.78
CA ALA A 69 -2.40 -3.13 12.69
C ALA A 69 -3.39 -4.00 11.91
N ASN A 70 -2.86 -4.79 10.98
CA ASN A 70 -3.64 -5.72 10.15
C ASN A 70 -4.70 -5.03 9.28
N THR A 71 -4.56 -3.74 9.01
CA THR A 71 -5.57 -2.98 8.29
C THR A 71 -4.96 -2.27 7.09
N LEU A 72 -5.39 -2.65 5.91
CA LEU A 72 -5.02 -1.98 4.66
C LEU A 72 -6.10 -0.97 4.30
N ALA A 73 -5.72 0.27 4.09
CA ALA A 73 -6.64 1.32 3.66
C ALA A 73 -6.28 1.72 2.23
N VAL A 74 -7.26 1.67 1.34
CA VAL A 74 -7.09 1.99 -0.07
C VAL A 74 -8.11 3.04 -0.47
N GLU A 75 -7.64 4.11 -1.10
CA GLU A 75 -8.52 5.14 -1.62
C GLU A 75 -8.97 4.76 -3.03
N PHE A 76 -10.27 4.66 -3.22
CA PHE A 76 -10.86 4.46 -4.55
C PHE A 76 -11.41 5.80 -5.04
N VAL A 77 -11.08 6.15 -6.26
CA VAL A 77 -11.46 7.43 -6.85
C VAL A 77 -12.35 7.18 -8.05
N ASN A 78 -13.55 7.77 -8.01
CA ASN A 78 -14.50 7.73 -9.11
C ASN A 78 -14.58 9.12 -9.74
N SER A 79 -14.09 9.25 -10.96
CA SER A 79 -14.08 10.54 -11.66
C SER A 79 -15.28 10.70 -12.60
N THR A 80 -16.29 9.84 -12.49
CA THR A 80 -17.47 9.90 -13.36
C THR A 80 -18.67 10.46 -12.62
N ALA A 81 -19.71 10.77 -13.37
CA ALA A 81 -20.96 11.29 -12.81
C ALA A 81 -21.91 10.18 -12.34
N ALA A 82 -21.48 8.92 -12.38
CA ALA A 82 -22.29 7.79 -11.96
C ALA A 82 -21.54 6.98 -10.90
N THR A 83 -22.29 6.36 -9.99
CA THR A 83 -21.70 5.48 -8.98
C THR A 83 -21.00 4.31 -9.64
N ILE A 84 -19.82 3.94 -9.18
CA ILE A 84 -19.08 2.77 -9.65
C ILE A 84 -18.85 1.83 -8.47
N THR A 85 -19.16 0.55 -8.67
CA THR A 85 -18.82 -0.48 -7.70
C THR A 85 -17.63 -1.26 -8.25
N PRO A 86 -16.48 -1.26 -7.54
CA PRO A 86 -15.36 -2.07 -8.00
C PRO A 86 -15.77 -3.54 -8.08
N THR A 87 -15.24 -4.24 -9.06
CA THR A 87 -15.57 -5.66 -9.24
C THR A 87 -15.23 -6.44 -7.97
N ALA A 88 -16.18 -7.25 -7.53
CA ALA A 88 -16.02 -8.02 -6.30
C ALA A 88 -15.11 -9.23 -6.51
N SER A 89 -14.53 -9.70 -5.43
CA SER A 89 -13.75 -10.95 -5.39
C SER A 89 -12.58 -10.98 -6.35
N GLU A 90 -11.95 -9.83 -6.59
CA GLU A 90 -10.74 -9.78 -7.37
C GLU A 90 -9.52 -9.89 -6.47
N VAL A 91 -8.46 -10.50 -6.99
CA VAL A 91 -7.20 -10.63 -6.27
C VAL A 91 -6.33 -9.42 -6.61
N TYR A 92 -6.15 -8.54 -5.66
CA TYR A 92 -5.29 -7.35 -5.81
C TYR A 92 -3.87 -7.72 -5.44
N ALA A 93 -2.91 -7.21 -6.19
CA ALA A 93 -1.51 -7.38 -5.83
C ALA A 93 -1.14 -6.28 -4.84
N VAL A 94 -0.61 -6.68 -3.69
CA VAL A 94 -0.22 -5.75 -2.63
C VAL A 94 1.26 -5.93 -2.34
N SER A 95 2.03 -4.88 -2.60
CA SER A 95 3.45 -4.87 -2.27
C SER A 95 3.62 -4.25 -0.88
N VAL A 96 4.38 -4.90 -0.03
CA VAL A 96 4.62 -4.43 1.34
C VAL A 96 6.11 -4.35 1.57
N ILE A 97 6.58 -3.17 1.95
CA ILE A 97 7.98 -2.96 2.31
C ILE A 97 8.03 -2.49 3.76
N ARG A 98 8.76 -3.21 4.58
CA ARG A 98 8.88 -2.89 6.00
C ARG A 98 10.29 -2.44 6.30
N THR A 99 10.40 -1.29 6.94
CA THR A 99 11.68 -0.76 7.37
C THR A 99 11.89 -1.05 8.85
N ASN A 100 13.14 -1.18 9.26
CA ASN A 100 13.47 -1.29 10.68
C ASN A 100 13.64 0.10 11.31
N ASN A 101 13.64 1.15 10.53
CA ASN A 101 13.78 2.52 11.04
C ASN A 101 13.05 3.51 10.15
N LEU A 102 11.74 3.63 10.34
CA LEU A 102 10.95 4.59 9.58
C LEU A 102 11.31 6.02 9.94
N ASN A 103 11.98 6.23 11.06
CA ASN A 103 12.38 7.56 11.48
C ASN A 103 13.66 8.04 10.80
N ALA A 104 14.27 7.24 9.95
CA ALA A 104 15.39 7.71 9.16
C ALA A 104 14.93 8.86 8.29
N THR A 105 15.66 9.95 8.33
CA THR A 105 15.30 11.14 7.59
C THR A 105 16.00 11.15 6.25
N SER A 106 15.59 12.03 5.39
CA SER A 106 16.20 12.17 4.07
C SER A 106 17.53 12.92 4.13
N THR A 107 18.03 13.21 5.32
CA THR A 107 19.29 13.92 5.47
C THR A 107 20.32 13.00 6.08
N ALA A 108 20.79 13.30 7.29
CA ALA A 108 21.92 12.61 7.87
C ALA A 108 21.67 11.13 8.11
N SER A 109 20.48 10.76 8.57
CA SER A 109 20.22 9.37 8.91
C SER A 109 20.26 8.46 7.70
N LEU A 110 19.72 8.93 6.58
CA LEU A 110 19.75 8.14 5.36
C LEU A 110 21.17 7.95 4.87
N LEU A 111 21.95 9.01 4.84
CA LEU A 111 23.34 8.93 4.41
C LEU A 111 24.14 7.98 5.29
N THR A 112 23.88 7.99 6.57
CA THR A 112 24.58 7.11 7.49
C THR A 112 24.25 5.65 7.21
N GLN A 113 23.04 5.36 6.82
CA GLN A 113 22.64 3.99 6.60
C GLN A 113 23.11 3.41 5.28
N ILE A 114 23.29 4.23 4.28
CA ILE A 114 23.72 3.74 2.97
C ILE A 114 25.22 3.81 2.76
N THR A 115 25.95 4.39 3.68
CA THR A 115 27.39 4.37 3.66
C THR A 115 27.95 3.41 4.69
#